data_bc8516dff8262864efa3f01454807ed2
#
_entry.id   bc8516dff8262864efa3f01454807ed2
#
_cell.length_a   1.000
_cell.length_b   1.000
_cell.length_c   1.000
_cell.angle_alpha   90.00
_cell.angle_beta   90.00
_cell.angle_gamma   90.00
#
_symmetry.space_group_name_H-M   'P 1'
#
loop_
_entity.id
_entity.type
_entity.pdbx_description
1 polymer ?
#
loop_
_entity_poly.entity_id
_entity_poly.type
_entity_poly.pdbx_seq_one_letter_code
_entity_poly.pdbx_strand_id
1 'polypeptide(L)'
;MLKRIYLDYNATAPILPACIEAMNKTMVEVLGNSSSVHHWGQGTRRLIESSRQVLAEIINAHPDHVIFTSGGTESNNHVLRGAAWRKVLIDPTAHDSAFKALEHPEALSVTKGGLIDLFDLHKRMVDSSGGQPILISINSPNNETGVIQPIEQIVQIARSFANVFVHVDASQGLGKLPISFRDLDIDAMTLCAHKMGGPQGIGALVVRETIPLQSFMRGGGQEKSRRSGSENVAAIAGWKAALEAMPNLEHLRTWHHKMEATLKKASPASLVFGENAARACNTTNITMPGVPNHTQVMSLDLAGFAVSAGSACSSGKVSVSRVIKSMMPDEEVAQTALRISSGWQTTQDDLERFTESWINLLNQTHSRK
;
A
#
# COMPACT_ATOMS: atom_id res chain seq x y z
N MET A 1 25.29 -10.46 -20.57
CA MET A 1 23.89 -10.57 -20.16
C MET A 1 23.33 -9.16 -19.97
N LEU A 2 22.14 -8.87 -20.50
CA LEU A 2 21.45 -7.60 -20.22
C LEU A 2 21.22 -7.48 -18.70
N LYS A 3 21.66 -6.37 -18.09
CA LYS A 3 21.37 -6.06 -16.68
C LYS A 3 19.85 -5.92 -16.57
N ARG A 4 19.18 -6.80 -15.80
CA ARG A 4 17.76 -6.69 -15.50
C ARG A 4 17.53 -5.58 -14.47
N ILE A 5 16.53 -4.75 -14.70
CA ILE A 5 16.17 -3.59 -13.89
C ILE A 5 14.77 -3.83 -13.29
N TYR A 6 14.68 -3.78 -11.98
CA TYR A 6 13.42 -4.01 -11.24
C TYR A 6 12.73 -2.68 -10.94
N LEU A 7 11.58 -2.45 -11.57
CA LEU A 7 10.74 -1.25 -11.42
C LEU A 7 9.30 -1.60 -10.99
N ASP A 8 9.16 -2.61 -10.11
CA ASP A 8 7.88 -3.05 -9.58
C ASP A 8 7.85 -3.09 -8.04
N TYR A 9 8.46 -2.09 -7.40
CA TYR A 9 8.58 -1.99 -5.93
C TYR A 9 7.24 -1.90 -5.20
N ASN A 10 6.18 -1.41 -5.84
CA ASN A 10 4.86 -1.37 -5.23
C ASN A 10 4.18 -2.75 -5.16
N ALA A 11 4.62 -3.72 -5.95
CA ALA A 11 4.20 -5.12 -5.78
C ALA A 11 4.92 -5.74 -4.58
N THR A 12 6.25 -5.66 -4.55
CA THR A 12 7.10 -6.03 -3.42
C THR A 12 8.47 -5.35 -3.57
N ALA A 13 9.05 -4.86 -2.50
CA ALA A 13 10.40 -4.30 -2.53
C ALA A 13 11.45 -5.40 -2.27
N PRO A 14 12.64 -5.31 -2.89
CA PRO A 14 13.78 -6.12 -2.46
C PRO A 14 14.03 -5.95 -0.97
N ILE A 15 14.29 -7.07 -0.31
CA ILE A 15 14.52 -7.08 1.15
C ILE A 15 15.82 -6.35 1.50
N LEU A 16 15.79 -5.53 2.55
CA LEU A 16 16.98 -4.81 3.02
C LEU A 16 17.99 -5.78 3.66
N PRO A 17 19.31 -5.59 3.47
CA PRO A 17 20.34 -6.45 4.06
C PRO A 17 20.21 -6.58 5.59
N ALA A 18 19.96 -5.47 6.30
CA ALA A 18 19.74 -5.47 7.74
C ALA A 18 18.58 -6.36 8.19
N CYS A 19 17.51 -6.43 7.36
CA CYS A 19 16.37 -7.31 7.61
C CYS A 19 16.78 -8.78 7.54
N ILE A 20 17.54 -9.18 6.52
CA ILE A 20 18.03 -10.57 6.33
C ILE A 20 18.91 -10.96 7.52
N GLU A 21 19.84 -10.09 7.92
CA GLU A 21 20.75 -10.33 9.05
C GLU A 21 19.96 -10.53 10.35
N ALA A 22 19.01 -9.63 10.66
CA ALA A 22 18.18 -9.72 11.85
C ALA A 22 17.33 -11.00 11.88
N MET A 23 16.74 -11.40 10.74
CA MET A 23 15.99 -12.64 10.64
C MET A 23 16.86 -13.87 10.90
N ASN A 24 18.01 -13.95 10.23
CA ASN A 24 18.95 -15.08 10.40
C ASN A 24 19.41 -15.19 11.86
N LYS A 25 19.81 -14.07 12.47
CA LYS A 25 20.20 -14.02 13.88
C LYS A 25 19.07 -14.50 14.78
N THR A 26 17.86 -14.01 14.56
CA THR A 26 16.69 -14.40 15.36
C THR A 26 16.37 -15.89 15.25
N MET A 27 16.42 -16.46 14.04
CA MET A 27 16.18 -17.91 13.85
C MET A 27 17.20 -18.80 14.52
N VAL A 28 18.44 -18.33 14.69
CA VAL A 28 19.53 -19.10 15.34
C VAL A 28 19.53 -18.92 16.85
N GLU A 29 19.35 -17.69 17.33
CA GLU A 29 19.62 -17.34 18.73
C GLU A 29 18.36 -17.25 19.61
N VAL A 30 17.17 -16.98 19.02
CA VAL A 30 15.94 -16.76 19.80
C VAL A 30 15.12 -18.04 19.86
N LEU A 31 15.12 -18.65 21.04
CA LEU A 31 14.37 -19.86 21.33
C LEU A 31 13.25 -19.55 22.33
N GLY A 32 12.08 -20.14 22.11
CA GLY A 32 10.98 -20.14 23.06
C GLY A 32 9.71 -19.49 22.53
N ASN A 33 8.59 -19.93 23.06
CA ASN A 33 7.29 -19.36 22.80
C ASN A 33 7.10 -18.11 23.64
N SER A 34 6.66 -16.99 23.04
CA SER A 34 6.42 -15.71 23.69
C SER A 34 5.43 -15.77 24.86
N SER A 35 4.53 -16.79 24.86
CA SER A 35 3.56 -17.01 25.93
C SER A 35 4.14 -17.76 27.13
N SER A 36 5.36 -18.33 27.02
CA SER A 36 6.00 -19.06 28.10
C SER A 36 6.60 -18.13 29.15
N VAL A 37 6.48 -18.50 30.44
CA VAL A 37 6.96 -17.70 31.57
C VAL A 37 8.45 -17.88 31.88
N HIS A 38 9.10 -18.89 31.32
CA HIS A 38 10.52 -19.14 31.51
C HIS A 38 11.41 -18.17 30.72
N HIS A 39 12.69 -18.15 31.03
CA HIS A 39 13.68 -17.19 30.51
C HIS A 39 13.63 -17.03 28.98
N TRP A 40 13.59 -18.12 28.21
CA TRP A 40 13.55 -18.08 26.74
C TRP A 40 12.26 -17.43 26.20
N GLY A 41 11.09 -17.81 26.75
CA GLY A 41 9.84 -17.19 26.33
C GLY A 41 9.76 -15.71 26.64
N GLN A 42 10.31 -15.28 27.80
CA GLN A 42 10.44 -13.86 28.14
C GLN A 42 11.38 -13.12 27.18
N GLY A 43 12.49 -13.79 26.71
CA GLY A 43 13.38 -13.24 25.70
C GLY A 43 12.65 -12.96 24.38
N THR A 44 11.90 -13.95 23.90
CA THR A 44 11.07 -13.83 22.69
C THR A 44 10.03 -12.71 22.83
N ARG A 45 9.33 -12.65 23.96
CA ARG A 45 8.36 -11.58 24.23
C ARG A 45 9.01 -10.19 24.21
N ARG A 46 10.17 -10.00 24.85
CA ARG A 46 10.89 -8.73 24.82
C ARG A 46 11.24 -8.30 23.39
N LEU A 47 11.64 -9.23 22.53
CA LEU A 47 11.93 -8.94 21.13
C LEU A 47 10.67 -8.46 20.38
N ILE A 48 9.54 -9.14 20.54
CA ILE A 48 8.27 -8.74 19.93
C ILE A 48 7.87 -7.34 20.41
N GLU A 49 7.88 -7.10 21.73
CA GLU A 49 7.46 -5.82 22.29
C GLU A 49 8.41 -4.67 21.91
N SER A 50 9.73 -4.91 21.84
CA SER A 50 10.67 -3.90 21.34
C SER A 50 10.46 -3.58 19.86
N SER A 51 10.07 -4.56 19.05
CA SER A 51 9.74 -4.35 17.64
C SER A 51 8.44 -3.57 17.47
N ARG A 52 7.45 -3.85 18.33
CA ARG A 52 6.18 -3.12 18.41
C ARG A 52 6.40 -1.66 18.77
N GLN A 53 7.28 -1.41 19.74
CA GLN A 53 7.66 -0.06 20.17
C GLN A 53 8.26 0.74 19.02
N VAL A 54 9.25 0.19 18.29
CA VAL A 54 9.88 0.85 17.14
C VAL A 54 8.86 1.20 16.05
N LEU A 55 7.97 0.26 15.70
CA LEU A 55 6.92 0.55 14.72
C LEU A 55 6.00 1.67 15.20
N ALA A 56 5.56 1.60 16.46
CA ALA A 56 4.68 2.61 17.06
C ALA A 56 5.32 4.00 17.08
N GLU A 57 6.61 4.10 17.42
CA GLU A 57 7.36 5.37 17.40
C GLU A 57 7.42 5.98 16.01
N ILE A 58 7.74 5.17 14.99
CA ILE A 58 7.85 5.63 13.60
C ILE A 58 6.54 6.19 13.06
N ILE A 59 5.42 5.60 13.44
CA ILE A 59 4.10 6.03 12.98
C ILE A 59 3.37 6.93 13.98
N ASN A 60 4.04 7.38 15.05
CA ASN A 60 3.44 8.20 16.12
C ASN A 60 2.14 7.59 16.68
N ALA A 61 2.18 6.30 17.05
CA ALA A 61 1.06 5.57 17.65
C ALA A 61 1.41 5.09 19.06
N HIS A 62 0.40 4.68 19.84
CA HIS A 62 0.65 3.96 21.08
C HIS A 62 0.96 2.49 20.76
N PRO A 63 1.96 1.85 21.40
CA PRO A 63 2.30 0.44 21.13
C PRO A 63 1.12 -0.52 21.29
N ASP A 64 0.22 -0.24 22.22
CA ASP A 64 -0.98 -1.06 22.47
C ASP A 64 -1.98 -1.03 21.31
N HIS A 65 -1.92 -0.05 20.44
CA HIS A 65 -2.74 0.00 19.24
C HIS A 65 -2.23 -0.93 18.13
N VAL A 66 -0.96 -1.33 18.15
CA VAL A 66 -0.35 -2.17 17.12
C VAL A 66 -0.71 -3.63 17.35
N ILE A 67 -1.19 -4.31 16.30
CA ILE A 67 -1.45 -5.76 16.24
C ILE A 67 -0.63 -6.30 15.07
N PHE A 68 0.31 -7.21 15.32
CA PHE A 68 1.01 -7.90 14.24
C PHE A 68 0.10 -8.88 13.53
N THR A 69 0.16 -8.88 12.20
CA THR A 69 -0.64 -9.71 11.29
C THR A 69 0.25 -10.38 10.26
N SER A 70 -0.29 -11.24 9.40
CA SER A 70 0.49 -11.84 8.30
C SER A 70 0.72 -10.88 7.11
N GLY A 71 0.13 -9.69 7.12
CA GLY A 71 0.28 -8.71 6.04
C GLY A 71 -0.94 -7.81 5.88
N GLY A 72 -0.88 -6.92 4.88
CA GLY A 72 -1.96 -5.95 4.61
C GLY A 72 -3.32 -6.60 4.35
N THR A 73 -3.36 -7.77 3.70
CA THR A 73 -4.62 -8.47 3.42
C THR A 73 -5.32 -8.90 4.70
N GLU A 74 -4.60 -9.49 5.66
CA GLU A 74 -5.17 -9.85 6.96
C GLU A 74 -5.64 -8.60 7.72
N SER A 75 -4.81 -7.56 7.76
CA SER A 75 -5.12 -6.30 8.43
C SER A 75 -6.39 -5.63 7.87
N ASN A 76 -6.51 -5.53 6.53
CA ASN A 76 -7.69 -4.98 5.87
C ASN A 76 -8.94 -5.82 6.18
N ASN A 77 -8.87 -7.14 6.05
CA ASN A 77 -9.99 -8.01 6.39
C ASN A 77 -10.38 -7.90 7.86
N HIS A 78 -9.39 -7.79 8.75
CA HIS A 78 -9.64 -7.70 10.19
C HIS A 78 -10.41 -6.42 10.54
N VAL A 79 -10.00 -5.24 10.05
CA VAL A 79 -10.71 -3.99 10.34
C VAL A 79 -12.06 -3.92 9.64
N LEU A 80 -12.15 -4.37 8.40
CA LEU A 80 -13.38 -4.26 7.60
C LEU A 80 -14.48 -5.23 8.05
N ARG A 81 -14.11 -6.38 8.61
CA ARG A 81 -15.03 -7.45 9.00
C ARG A 81 -15.05 -7.75 10.49
N GLY A 82 -14.09 -7.21 11.23
CA GLY A 82 -13.89 -7.51 12.66
C GLY A 82 -14.76 -6.68 13.60
N ALA A 83 -15.55 -5.74 13.11
CA ALA A 83 -16.53 -4.99 13.89
C ALA A 83 -17.90 -4.99 13.22
N ALA A 84 -18.95 -4.73 14.00
CA ALA A 84 -20.32 -4.69 13.50
C ALA A 84 -20.62 -3.33 12.82
N TRP A 85 -19.94 -3.06 11.71
CA TRP A 85 -20.21 -1.88 10.90
C TRP A 85 -21.61 -1.98 10.29
N ARG A 86 -22.42 -0.94 10.48
CA ARG A 86 -23.67 -0.82 9.76
C ARG A 86 -23.43 -0.54 8.28
N LYS A 87 -22.39 0.24 8.01
CA LYS A 87 -22.01 0.68 6.68
C LYS A 87 -20.49 0.80 6.59
N VAL A 88 -19.94 0.41 5.45
CA VAL A 88 -18.55 0.68 5.10
C VAL A 88 -18.53 1.48 3.80
N LEU A 89 -18.09 2.73 3.88
CA LEU A 89 -17.80 3.55 2.70
C LEU A 89 -16.37 3.30 2.30
N ILE A 90 -16.16 2.80 1.09
CA ILE A 90 -14.83 2.38 0.63
C ILE A 90 -14.35 3.23 -0.55
N ASP A 91 -13.07 3.55 -0.52
CA ASP A 91 -12.35 4.11 -1.66
C ASP A 91 -12.46 3.18 -2.87
N PRO A 92 -13.03 3.60 -4.02
CA PRO A 92 -13.11 2.77 -5.21
C PRO A 92 -11.75 2.39 -5.79
N THR A 93 -10.69 3.13 -5.42
CA THR A 93 -9.31 2.85 -5.80
C THR A 93 -8.58 1.94 -4.81
N ALA A 94 -9.25 1.46 -3.73
CA ALA A 94 -8.65 0.60 -2.72
C ALA A 94 -8.11 -0.71 -3.33
N HIS A 95 -7.10 -1.28 -2.70
CA HIS A 95 -6.57 -2.59 -3.07
C HIS A 95 -7.66 -3.69 -2.95
N ASP A 96 -7.57 -4.72 -3.76
CA ASP A 96 -8.53 -5.85 -3.76
C ASP A 96 -8.70 -6.51 -2.38
N SER A 97 -7.66 -6.53 -1.55
CA SER A 97 -7.75 -7.05 -0.18
C SER A 97 -8.71 -6.28 0.72
N ALA A 98 -8.96 -5.01 0.43
CA ALA A 98 -9.97 -4.20 1.11
C ALA A 98 -11.32 -4.28 0.38
N PHE A 99 -11.32 -4.06 -0.94
CA PHE A 99 -12.55 -4.00 -1.72
C PHE A 99 -13.32 -5.33 -1.72
N LYS A 100 -12.61 -6.45 -1.90
CA LYS A 100 -13.19 -7.80 -1.90
C LYS A 100 -13.42 -8.39 -0.49
N ALA A 101 -12.98 -7.71 0.57
CA ALA A 101 -13.30 -8.10 1.93
C ALA A 101 -14.80 -7.92 2.25
N LEU A 102 -15.49 -7.08 1.50
CA LEU A 102 -16.89 -6.74 1.67
C LEU A 102 -17.73 -7.45 0.61
N GLU A 103 -18.88 -8.02 1.02
CA GLU A 103 -19.84 -8.62 0.09
C GLU A 103 -20.53 -7.55 -0.76
N HIS A 104 -20.87 -6.40 -0.13
CA HIS A 104 -21.56 -5.29 -0.76
C HIS A 104 -20.82 -3.97 -0.44
N PRO A 105 -19.67 -3.68 -1.11
CA PRO A 105 -18.93 -2.46 -0.85
C PRO A 105 -19.70 -1.23 -1.36
N GLU A 106 -19.90 -0.24 -0.48
CA GLU A 106 -20.42 1.05 -0.89
C GLU A 106 -19.26 1.98 -1.31
N ALA A 107 -18.96 2.00 -2.61
CA ALA A 107 -17.87 2.78 -3.13
C ALA A 107 -18.19 4.29 -3.11
N LEU A 108 -17.24 5.09 -2.62
CA LEU A 108 -17.24 6.55 -2.74
C LEU A 108 -16.97 6.96 -4.19
N SER A 109 -17.23 8.22 -4.52
CA SER A 109 -16.80 8.80 -5.78
C SER A 109 -15.36 9.31 -5.67
N VAL A 110 -14.64 9.28 -6.79
CA VAL A 110 -13.32 9.91 -6.93
C VAL A 110 -13.29 10.89 -8.09
N THR A 111 -12.46 11.90 -7.97
CA THR A 111 -12.17 12.87 -9.04
C THR A 111 -11.32 12.21 -10.13
N LYS A 112 -11.19 12.86 -11.31
CA LYS A 112 -10.24 12.43 -12.36
C LYS A 112 -8.79 12.37 -11.87
N GLY A 113 -8.45 13.15 -10.84
CA GLY A 113 -7.14 13.10 -10.17
C GLY A 113 -6.95 11.94 -9.21
N GLY A 114 -7.97 11.11 -8.99
CA GLY A 114 -7.92 9.96 -8.07
C GLY A 114 -8.12 10.32 -6.60
N LEU A 115 -8.51 11.56 -6.29
CA LEU A 115 -8.83 11.98 -4.93
C LEU A 115 -10.30 11.66 -4.61
N ILE A 116 -10.57 11.24 -3.38
CA ILE A 116 -11.95 11.10 -2.88
C ILE A 116 -12.71 12.41 -3.09
N ASP A 117 -13.92 12.31 -3.63
CA ASP A 117 -14.85 13.43 -3.74
C ASP A 117 -15.42 13.74 -2.35
N LEU A 118 -14.93 14.81 -1.75
CA LEU A 118 -15.32 15.23 -0.40
C LEU A 118 -16.80 15.66 -0.33
N PHE A 119 -17.37 16.13 -1.44
CA PHE A 119 -18.78 16.49 -1.50
C PHE A 119 -19.66 15.22 -1.47
N ASP A 120 -19.33 14.20 -2.27
CA ASP A 120 -20.01 12.90 -2.22
C ASP A 120 -19.89 12.26 -0.83
N LEU A 121 -18.68 12.30 -0.23
CA LEU A 121 -18.46 11.79 1.13
C LEU A 121 -19.38 12.49 2.13
N HIS A 122 -19.39 13.83 2.17
CA HIS A 122 -20.23 14.58 3.09
C HIS A 122 -21.72 14.26 2.89
N LYS A 123 -22.19 14.23 1.63
CA LYS A 123 -23.58 13.88 1.30
C LYS A 123 -23.97 12.51 1.85
N ARG A 124 -23.13 11.50 1.63
CA ARG A 124 -23.39 10.13 2.13
C ARG A 124 -23.38 10.05 3.65
N MET A 125 -22.59 10.89 4.32
CA MET A 125 -22.62 10.99 5.78
C MET A 125 -23.93 11.58 6.29
N VAL A 126 -24.44 12.64 5.66
CA VAL A 126 -25.76 13.23 5.99
C VAL A 126 -26.87 12.21 5.81
N ASP A 127 -26.89 11.49 4.68
CA ASP A 127 -27.89 10.47 4.34
C ASP A 127 -27.84 9.26 5.29
N SER A 128 -26.71 9.05 5.98
CA SER A 128 -26.48 7.92 6.89
C SER A 128 -26.61 8.27 8.36
N SER A 129 -27.03 9.50 8.70
CA SER A 129 -27.10 10.03 10.08
C SER A 129 -28.14 9.33 10.94
N GLY A 130 -27.82 8.14 11.44
CA GLY A 130 -28.68 7.34 12.32
C GLY A 130 -27.99 6.84 13.58
N GLY A 131 -26.78 7.38 13.92
CA GLY A 131 -26.01 7.05 15.13
C GLY A 131 -25.41 5.66 15.18
N GLN A 132 -25.52 4.87 14.10
CA GLN A 132 -24.92 3.54 14.02
C GLN A 132 -23.47 3.61 13.48
N PRO A 133 -22.58 2.68 13.85
CA PRO A 133 -21.17 2.75 13.49
C PRO A 133 -20.93 2.64 11.98
N ILE A 134 -20.24 3.63 11.41
CA ILE A 134 -19.86 3.71 10.00
C ILE A 134 -18.33 3.70 9.92
N LEU A 135 -17.78 2.91 8.99
CA LEU A 135 -16.36 2.94 8.66
C LEU A 135 -16.16 3.60 7.30
N ILE A 136 -15.25 4.57 7.23
CA ILE A 136 -14.69 5.10 6.00
C ILE A 136 -13.33 4.44 5.80
N SER A 137 -13.15 3.69 4.70
CA SER A 137 -11.89 2.97 4.40
C SER A 137 -11.22 3.55 3.15
N ILE A 138 -10.04 4.11 3.32
CA ILE A 138 -9.29 4.87 2.32
C ILE A 138 -7.95 4.21 2.05
N ASN A 139 -7.50 4.20 0.79
CA ASN A 139 -6.18 3.72 0.39
C ASN A 139 -5.22 4.90 0.14
N SER A 140 -4.21 5.09 0.97
CA SER A 140 -3.27 6.22 0.83
C SER A 140 -1.86 5.85 1.33
N PRO A 141 -0.83 5.97 0.46
CA PRO A 141 -0.91 6.30 -0.97
C PRO A 141 -1.42 5.12 -1.81
N ASN A 142 -2.02 5.43 -2.95
CA ASN A 142 -2.55 4.41 -3.86
C ASN A 142 -1.42 3.56 -4.48
N ASN A 143 -1.61 2.26 -4.54
CA ASN A 143 -0.58 1.31 -5.01
C ASN A 143 -0.34 1.34 -6.52
N GLU A 144 -1.27 1.87 -7.32
CA GLU A 144 -1.13 1.96 -8.78
C GLU A 144 -0.70 3.35 -9.24
N THR A 145 -1.29 4.40 -8.69
CA THR A 145 -1.06 5.80 -9.13
C THR A 145 -0.12 6.58 -8.23
N GLY A 146 0.09 6.11 -7.00
CA GLY A 146 0.83 6.83 -5.97
C GLY A 146 0.04 7.97 -5.31
N VAL A 147 -1.20 8.24 -5.72
CA VAL A 147 -2.01 9.35 -5.20
C VAL A 147 -2.17 9.27 -3.70
N ILE A 148 -1.93 10.39 -3.03
CA ILE A 148 -2.08 10.58 -1.59
C ILE A 148 -3.43 11.26 -1.35
N GLN A 149 -4.28 10.62 -0.56
CA GLN A 149 -5.61 11.13 -0.25
C GLN A 149 -5.56 12.29 0.76
N PRO A 150 -6.53 13.21 0.73
CA PRO A 150 -6.64 14.33 1.67
C PRO A 150 -7.21 13.86 3.01
N ILE A 151 -6.44 13.03 3.75
CA ILE A 151 -6.89 12.32 4.95
C ILE A 151 -7.40 13.28 6.02
N GLU A 152 -6.71 14.42 6.24
CA GLU A 152 -7.13 15.43 7.23
C GLU A 152 -8.54 15.96 6.94
N GLN A 153 -8.85 16.26 5.68
CA GLN A 153 -10.18 16.75 5.27
C GLN A 153 -11.25 15.65 5.40
N ILE A 154 -10.89 14.40 5.06
CA ILE A 154 -11.77 13.24 5.24
C ILE A 154 -12.09 13.04 6.71
N VAL A 155 -11.09 13.12 7.59
CA VAL A 155 -11.25 12.99 9.04
C VAL A 155 -12.09 14.16 9.59
N GLN A 156 -11.85 15.38 9.14
CA GLN A 156 -12.66 16.54 9.55
C GLN A 156 -14.15 16.35 9.22
N ILE A 157 -14.46 15.82 8.05
CA ILE A 157 -15.85 15.45 7.69
C ILE A 157 -16.35 14.35 8.63
N ALA A 158 -15.59 13.27 8.81
CA ALA A 158 -15.98 12.15 9.66
C ALA A 158 -16.29 12.58 11.10
N ARG A 159 -15.46 13.46 11.68
CA ARG A 159 -15.63 13.96 13.06
C ARG A 159 -16.84 14.88 13.24
N SER A 160 -17.45 15.36 12.15
CA SER A 160 -18.72 16.12 12.22
C SER A 160 -19.94 15.22 12.50
N PHE A 161 -19.77 13.90 12.46
CA PHE A 161 -20.83 12.92 12.65
C PHE A 161 -20.49 11.97 13.80
N ALA A 162 -21.52 11.54 14.54
CA ALA A 162 -21.32 10.57 15.63
C ALA A 162 -21.07 9.16 15.08
N ASN A 163 -20.22 8.39 15.79
CA ASN A 163 -19.92 6.99 15.48
C ASN A 163 -19.37 6.73 14.05
N VAL A 164 -18.59 7.67 13.52
CA VAL A 164 -17.89 7.51 12.26
C VAL A 164 -16.41 7.28 12.52
N PHE A 165 -15.86 6.23 11.93
CA PHE A 165 -14.48 5.79 12.09
C PHE A 165 -13.75 5.85 10.74
N VAL A 166 -12.46 6.18 10.77
CA VAL A 166 -11.62 6.28 9.57
C VAL A 166 -10.49 5.26 9.63
N HIS A 167 -10.46 4.39 8.63
CA HIS A 167 -9.38 3.46 8.36
C HIS A 167 -8.58 3.91 7.15
N VAL A 168 -7.25 3.87 7.25
CA VAL A 168 -6.33 4.14 6.15
C VAL A 168 -5.50 2.88 5.85
N ASP A 169 -5.66 2.32 4.66
CA ASP A 169 -4.69 1.35 4.13
C ASP A 169 -3.43 2.11 3.69
N ALA A 170 -2.44 2.17 4.59
CA ALA A 170 -1.14 2.79 4.38
C ALA A 170 -0.05 1.79 4.00
N SER A 171 -0.42 0.65 3.40
CA SER A 171 0.52 -0.40 2.98
C SER A 171 1.64 0.11 2.05
N GLN A 172 1.41 1.20 1.32
CA GLN A 172 2.40 1.84 0.47
C GLN A 172 3.11 3.03 1.15
N GLY A 173 2.78 3.34 2.41
CA GLY A 173 3.20 4.59 3.04
C GLY A 173 4.59 4.53 3.67
N LEU A 174 4.91 3.47 4.43
CA LEU A 174 6.20 3.35 5.12
C LEU A 174 7.38 3.46 4.15
N GLY A 175 8.35 4.31 4.49
CA GLY A 175 9.54 4.57 3.68
C GLY A 175 9.32 5.49 2.48
N LYS A 176 8.09 5.91 2.19
CA LYS A 176 7.74 6.75 1.04
C LYS A 176 7.11 8.08 1.45
N LEU A 177 6.49 8.12 2.61
CA LEU A 177 5.84 9.28 3.18
C LEU A 177 6.11 9.36 4.69
N PRO A 178 6.13 10.55 5.28
CA PRO A 178 5.92 10.68 6.72
C PRO A 178 4.50 10.25 7.07
N ILE A 179 4.34 9.35 8.04
CA ILE A 179 3.04 8.87 8.50
C ILE A 179 2.94 9.11 10.00
N SER A 180 1.87 9.74 10.43
CA SER A 180 1.56 9.91 11.85
C SER A 180 0.13 9.48 12.13
N PHE A 181 -0.03 8.36 12.83
CA PHE A 181 -1.35 7.85 13.21
C PHE A 181 -2.12 8.83 14.10
N ARG A 182 -1.40 9.47 15.05
CA ARG A 182 -1.98 10.42 16.00
C ARG A 182 -2.36 11.73 15.32
N ASP A 183 -1.44 12.31 14.51
CA ASP A 183 -1.66 13.64 13.94
C ASP A 183 -2.72 13.61 12.83
N LEU A 184 -2.83 12.50 12.10
CA LEU A 184 -3.92 12.28 11.15
C LEU A 184 -5.28 12.03 11.81
N ASP A 185 -5.32 11.84 13.13
CA ASP A 185 -6.53 11.55 13.92
C ASP A 185 -7.40 10.41 13.36
N ILE A 186 -6.80 9.42 12.74
CA ILE A 186 -7.49 8.24 12.20
C ILE A 186 -7.71 7.18 13.28
N ASP A 187 -8.65 6.25 13.05
CA ASP A 187 -9.04 5.24 14.03
C ASP A 187 -8.37 3.88 13.77
N ALA A 188 -8.03 3.59 12.52
CA ALA A 188 -7.29 2.38 12.16
C ALA A 188 -6.35 2.63 10.98
N MET A 189 -5.24 1.86 10.94
CA MET A 189 -4.26 1.90 9.85
C MET A 189 -3.75 0.51 9.53
N THR A 190 -3.70 0.17 8.26
CA THR A 190 -3.09 -1.07 7.76
C THR A 190 -1.69 -0.80 7.26
N LEU A 191 -0.72 -1.64 7.67
CA LEU A 191 0.68 -1.58 7.27
C LEU A 191 1.18 -2.95 6.81
N CYS A 192 2.17 -2.99 5.92
CA CYS A 192 2.87 -4.21 5.56
C CYS A 192 4.38 -3.99 5.38
N ALA A 193 5.18 -4.99 5.72
CA ALA A 193 6.63 -4.86 5.72
C ALA A 193 7.25 -4.96 4.32
N HIS A 194 6.76 -5.86 3.47
CA HIS A 194 7.43 -6.23 2.22
C HIS A 194 7.48 -5.11 1.15
N LYS A 195 6.71 -4.03 1.31
CA LYS A 195 6.69 -2.89 0.37
C LYS A 195 7.68 -1.80 0.72
N MET A 196 8.34 -1.91 1.89
CA MET A 196 9.37 -0.98 2.34
C MET A 196 10.76 -1.63 2.51
N GLY A 197 10.91 -2.90 2.08
CA GLY A 197 12.16 -3.64 2.23
C GLY A 197 12.21 -4.56 3.46
N GLY A 198 11.11 -4.72 4.17
CA GLY A 198 10.92 -5.74 5.19
C GLY A 198 10.54 -7.11 4.59
N PRO A 199 10.34 -8.14 5.43
CA PRO A 199 10.03 -9.49 4.96
C PRO A 199 8.58 -9.62 4.53
N GLN A 200 8.32 -10.57 3.63
CA GLN A 200 6.96 -11.02 3.31
C GLN A 200 6.37 -11.80 4.50
N GLY A 201 5.05 -11.89 4.56
CA GLY A 201 4.35 -12.67 5.59
C GLY A 201 4.25 -11.97 6.95
N ILE A 202 4.48 -10.65 7.01
CA ILE A 202 4.28 -9.82 8.19
C ILE A 202 3.68 -8.46 7.81
N GLY A 203 2.76 -7.99 8.64
CA GLY A 203 2.14 -6.68 8.59
C GLY A 203 1.66 -6.25 9.96
N ALA A 204 0.96 -5.13 10.03
CA ALA A 204 0.32 -4.68 11.25
C ALA A 204 -1.02 -4.00 10.96
N LEU A 205 -1.98 -4.24 11.84
CA LEU A 205 -3.15 -3.40 12.02
C LEU A 205 -2.91 -2.51 13.24
N VAL A 206 -2.94 -1.21 13.03
CA VAL A 206 -2.92 -0.23 14.11
C VAL A 206 -4.36 0.22 14.32
N VAL A 207 -4.88 0.11 15.53
CA VAL A 207 -6.30 0.35 15.81
C VAL A 207 -6.51 0.94 17.20
N ARG A 208 -7.31 2.01 17.28
CA ARG A 208 -7.70 2.62 18.56
C ARG A 208 -8.63 1.69 19.34
N GLU A 209 -8.55 1.75 20.65
CA GLU A 209 -9.43 0.97 21.53
C GLU A 209 -10.92 1.32 21.40
N THR A 210 -11.22 2.48 20.84
CA THR A 210 -12.61 2.92 20.55
C THR A 210 -13.30 2.08 19.50
N ILE A 211 -12.55 1.39 18.63
CA ILE A 211 -13.12 0.41 17.68
C ILE A 211 -13.36 -0.91 18.43
N PRO A 212 -14.60 -1.40 18.53
CA PRO A 212 -14.93 -2.66 19.18
C PRO A 212 -14.53 -3.87 18.30
N LEU A 213 -13.23 -3.99 18.03
CA LEU A 213 -12.69 -4.99 17.13
C LEU A 213 -12.77 -6.38 17.78
N GLN A 214 -13.46 -7.29 17.14
CA GLN A 214 -13.48 -8.70 17.53
C GLN A 214 -12.28 -9.44 16.93
N SER A 215 -11.76 -10.43 17.67
CA SER A 215 -10.70 -11.28 17.15
C SER A 215 -11.17 -12.01 15.90
N PHE A 216 -10.51 -11.75 14.78
CA PHE A 216 -10.77 -12.40 13.49
C PHE A 216 -10.23 -13.86 13.49
N MET A 217 -9.06 -14.07 14.10
CA MET A 217 -8.47 -15.39 14.31
C MET A 217 -8.56 -15.75 15.79
N ARG A 218 -9.45 -16.69 16.14
CA ARG A 218 -9.69 -17.12 17.51
C ARG A 218 -8.70 -18.23 17.92
N GLY A 219 -8.23 -18.20 19.17
CA GLY A 219 -7.29 -19.20 19.71
C GLY A 219 -6.67 -18.74 21.03
N GLY A 220 -5.34 -18.77 21.13
CA GLY A 220 -4.60 -18.32 22.32
C GLY A 220 -4.62 -16.80 22.52
N GLY A 221 -3.98 -16.34 23.61
CA GLY A 221 -3.99 -14.94 24.03
C GLY A 221 -2.97 -14.02 23.34
N GLN A 222 -2.38 -14.42 22.20
CA GLN A 222 -1.42 -13.61 21.47
C GLN A 222 -2.04 -12.28 21.04
N GLU A 223 -1.20 -11.27 20.79
CA GLU A 223 -1.63 -9.93 20.41
C GLU A 223 -2.76 -9.40 21.32
N LYS A 224 -2.66 -9.65 22.61
CA LYS A 224 -3.66 -9.28 23.63
C LYS A 224 -5.07 -9.82 23.31
N SER A 225 -5.14 -11.07 22.85
CA SER A 225 -6.37 -11.77 22.41
C SER A 225 -7.08 -11.12 21.21
N ARG A 226 -6.42 -10.21 20.50
CA ARG A 226 -6.97 -9.59 19.28
C ARG A 226 -6.63 -10.36 18.01
N ARG A 227 -5.52 -11.12 18.03
CA ARG A 227 -5.09 -11.97 16.92
C ARG A 227 -4.31 -13.16 17.45
N SER A 228 -4.91 -14.34 17.42
CA SER A 228 -4.34 -15.57 17.96
C SER A 228 -3.36 -16.24 16.99
N GLY A 229 -2.58 -17.17 17.50
CA GLY A 229 -1.55 -17.92 16.78
C GLY A 229 -0.14 -17.43 17.11
N SER A 230 0.82 -18.35 17.12
CA SER A 230 2.23 -18.02 17.41
C SER A 230 2.73 -16.95 16.46
N GLU A 231 3.41 -15.97 17.02
CA GLU A 231 3.96 -14.84 16.28
C GLU A 231 5.15 -15.28 15.41
N ASN A 232 5.29 -14.69 14.22
CA ASN A 232 6.46 -14.90 13.37
C ASN A 232 7.62 -14.01 13.86
N VAL A 233 8.30 -14.48 14.91
CA VAL A 233 9.31 -13.71 15.64
C VAL A 233 10.45 -13.24 14.72
N ALA A 234 10.92 -14.11 13.82
CA ALA A 234 11.97 -13.74 12.87
C ALA A 234 11.54 -12.65 11.91
N ALA A 235 10.32 -12.72 11.38
CA ALA A 235 9.80 -11.67 10.50
C ALA A 235 9.54 -10.35 11.25
N ILE A 236 9.09 -10.42 12.50
CA ILE A 236 8.90 -9.23 13.35
C ILE A 236 10.25 -8.54 13.60
N ALA A 237 11.29 -9.30 13.96
CA ALA A 237 12.64 -8.78 14.16
C ALA A 237 13.24 -8.21 12.87
N GLY A 238 13.05 -8.90 11.75
CA GLY A 238 13.47 -8.43 10.43
C GLY A 238 12.78 -7.13 10.03
N TRP A 239 11.47 -7.01 10.30
CA TRP A 239 10.75 -5.77 10.03
C TRP A 239 11.26 -4.61 10.89
N LYS A 240 11.50 -4.85 12.19
CA LYS A 240 12.15 -3.85 13.05
C LYS A 240 13.46 -3.34 12.43
N ALA A 241 14.35 -4.25 12.03
CA ALA A 241 15.63 -3.87 11.42
C ALA A 241 15.44 -3.11 10.10
N ALA A 242 14.44 -3.48 9.29
CA ALA A 242 14.11 -2.76 8.08
C ALA A 242 13.59 -1.33 8.36
N LEU A 243 12.79 -1.15 9.41
CA LEU A 243 12.30 0.15 9.85
C LEU A 243 13.44 1.06 10.32
N GLU A 244 14.39 0.52 11.09
CA GLU A 244 15.56 1.25 11.59
C GLU A 244 16.57 1.61 10.47
N ALA A 245 16.65 0.79 9.42
CA ALA A 245 17.54 0.97 8.27
C ALA A 245 16.87 1.62 7.05
N MET A 246 15.66 2.14 7.20
CA MET A 246 14.83 2.65 6.10
C MET A 246 15.51 3.83 5.38
N PRO A 247 15.78 3.71 4.06
CA PRO A 247 16.43 4.77 3.31
C PRO A 247 15.47 5.92 3.00
N ASN A 248 16.00 7.13 2.88
CA ASN A 248 15.25 8.25 2.32
C ASN A 248 15.13 8.08 0.80
N LEU A 249 13.90 8.04 0.29
CA LEU A 249 13.59 7.84 -1.12
C LEU A 249 13.14 9.12 -1.84
N GLU A 250 13.17 10.29 -1.20
CA GLU A 250 12.59 11.51 -1.76
C GLU A 250 13.27 11.97 -3.07
N HIS A 251 14.55 11.63 -3.27
CA HIS A 251 15.25 11.87 -4.53
C HIS A 251 14.58 11.20 -5.76
N LEU A 252 13.85 10.11 -5.57
CA LEU A 252 13.11 9.42 -6.64
C LEU A 252 12.04 10.32 -7.26
N ARG A 253 11.46 11.26 -6.52
CA ARG A 253 10.47 12.21 -7.01
C ARG A 253 11.00 13.00 -8.22
N THR A 254 12.20 13.53 -8.10
CA THR A 254 12.83 14.28 -9.19
C THR A 254 13.09 13.40 -10.42
N TRP A 255 13.52 12.17 -10.21
CA TRP A 255 13.78 11.24 -11.30
C TRP A 255 12.48 10.81 -12.01
N HIS A 256 11.42 10.51 -11.25
CA HIS A 256 10.09 10.20 -11.81
C HIS A 256 9.53 11.39 -12.60
N HIS A 257 9.61 12.61 -12.08
CA HIS A 257 9.15 13.80 -12.82
C HIS A 257 9.94 14.02 -14.12
N LYS A 258 11.28 13.82 -14.11
CA LYS A 258 12.10 13.90 -15.33
C LYS A 258 11.69 12.84 -16.35
N MET A 259 11.47 11.61 -15.91
CA MET A 259 10.98 10.51 -16.74
C MET A 259 9.61 10.87 -17.36
N GLU A 260 8.64 11.27 -16.55
CA GLU A 260 7.29 11.65 -16.98
C GLU A 260 7.33 12.76 -18.04
N ALA A 261 8.12 13.81 -17.79
CA ALA A 261 8.27 14.91 -18.75
C ALA A 261 8.84 14.46 -20.08
N THR A 262 9.83 13.54 -20.07
CA THR A 262 10.45 12.99 -21.28
C THR A 262 9.47 12.09 -22.05
N LEU A 263 8.73 11.22 -21.34
CA LEU A 263 7.73 10.34 -21.94
C LEU A 263 6.56 11.15 -22.57
N LYS A 264 6.07 12.18 -21.88
CA LYS A 264 5.01 13.08 -22.40
C LYS A 264 5.48 13.89 -23.62
N LYS A 265 6.76 14.30 -23.66
CA LYS A 265 7.35 14.95 -24.84
C LYS A 265 7.38 14.02 -26.03
N ALA A 266 7.70 12.72 -25.82
CA ALA A 266 7.72 11.71 -26.88
C ALA A 266 6.30 11.29 -27.32
N SER A 267 5.33 11.34 -26.39
CA SER A 267 3.93 11.00 -26.62
C SER A 267 3.01 11.98 -25.94
N PRO A 268 2.67 13.13 -26.59
CA PRO A 268 1.81 14.16 -25.99
C PRO A 268 0.40 13.68 -25.65
N ALA A 269 -0.07 12.60 -26.25
CA ALA A 269 -1.36 11.98 -25.96
C ALA A 269 -1.32 11.04 -24.73
N SER A 270 -0.14 10.78 -24.16
CA SER A 270 -0.02 9.97 -22.95
C SER A 270 -0.50 10.72 -21.72
N LEU A 271 -1.25 10.02 -20.85
CA LEU A 271 -1.79 10.53 -19.60
C LEU A 271 -1.02 9.96 -18.42
N VAL A 272 -0.64 10.81 -17.47
CA VAL A 272 -0.11 10.38 -16.17
C VAL A 272 -1.22 10.46 -15.15
N PHE A 273 -1.62 9.32 -14.58
CA PHE A 273 -2.69 9.28 -13.59
C PHE A 273 -2.25 9.90 -12.26
N GLY A 274 -3.08 10.80 -11.74
CA GLY A 274 -2.78 11.56 -10.54
C GLY A 274 -1.74 12.68 -10.71
N GLU A 275 -1.43 13.12 -11.94
CA GLU A 275 -0.41 14.13 -12.25
C GLU A 275 -0.59 15.43 -11.43
N ASN A 276 -1.83 15.85 -11.22
CA ASN A 276 -2.18 17.09 -10.51
C ASN A 276 -2.51 16.87 -9.02
N ALA A 277 -2.31 15.66 -8.50
CA ALA A 277 -2.49 15.34 -7.10
C ALA A 277 -1.12 15.14 -6.41
N ALA A 278 -1.10 15.24 -5.08
CA ALA A 278 0.06 14.79 -4.32
C ALA A 278 0.26 13.28 -4.51
N ARG A 279 1.51 12.85 -4.78
CA ARG A 279 1.84 11.44 -5.02
C ARG A 279 3.04 10.99 -4.21
N ALA A 280 3.12 9.69 -3.92
CA ALA A 280 4.33 9.05 -3.43
C ALA A 280 5.50 9.30 -4.39
N CYS A 281 6.69 9.46 -3.86
CA CYS A 281 7.88 9.88 -4.62
C CYS A 281 8.35 8.86 -5.66
N ASN A 282 7.88 7.63 -5.59
CA ASN A 282 8.44 6.47 -6.28
C ASN A 282 7.51 5.85 -7.33
N THR A 283 6.38 6.47 -7.67
CA THR A 283 5.34 5.83 -8.48
C THR A 283 4.89 6.73 -9.62
N THR A 284 4.92 6.17 -10.83
CA THR A 284 4.33 6.73 -12.05
C THR A 284 3.36 5.71 -12.64
N ASN A 285 2.16 6.15 -13.01
CA ASN A 285 1.24 5.37 -13.83
C ASN A 285 0.94 6.18 -15.10
N ILE A 286 1.34 5.65 -16.27
CA ILE A 286 1.28 6.35 -17.55
C ILE A 286 0.67 5.49 -18.63
N THR A 287 -0.12 6.08 -19.53
CA THR A 287 -0.64 5.40 -20.72
C THR A 287 0.36 5.41 -21.87
N MET A 288 0.33 4.35 -22.71
CA MET A 288 0.94 4.33 -24.04
C MET A 288 -0.17 4.19 -25.08
N PRO A 289 -0.65 5.29 -25.68
CA PRO A 289 -1.80 5.26 -26.59
C PRO A 289 -1.65 4.22 -27.71
N GLY A 290 -2.68 3.40 -27.89
CA GLY A 290 -2.73 2.36 -28.92
C GLY A 290 -1.89 1.11 -28.64
N VAL A 291 -1.25 0.99 -27.46
CA VAL A 291 -0.48 -0.18 -27.05
C VAL A 291 -1.05 -0.78 -25.77
N PRO A 292 -1.69 -1.96 -25.84
CA PRO A 292 -2.23 -2.62 -24.64
C PRO A 292 -1.15 -2.87 -23.59
N ASN A 293 -1.50 -2.69 -22.33
CA ASN A 293 -0.56 -2.79 -21.20
C ASN A 293 0.14 -4.15 -21.09
N HIS A 294 -0.56 -5.26 -21.40
CA HIS A 294 0.08 -6.59 -21.43
C HIS A 294 1.18 -6.68 -22.48
N THR A 295 0.99 -6.07 -23.66
CA THR A 295 2.02 -5.98 -24.71
C THR A 295 3.21 -5.15 -24.23
N GLN A 296 2.94 -4.02 -23.54
CA GLN A 296 4.00 -3.20 -22.94
C GLN A 296 4.82 -4.00 -21.93
N VAL A 297 4.15 -4.69 -20.97
CA VAL A 297 4.84 -5.49 -19.94
C VAL A 297 5.70 -6.57 -20.59
N MET A 298 5.17 -7.34 -21.55
CA MET A 298 5.94 -8.40 -22.22
C MET A 298 7.15 -7.85 -22.99
N SER A 299 6.96 -6.77 -23.73
CA SER A 299 8.04 -6.16 -24.52
C SER A 299 9.14 -5.56 -23.64
N LEU A 300 8.75 -4.92 -22.54
CA LEU A 300 9.68 -4.33 -21.58
C LEU A 300 10.40 -5.41 -20.76
N ASP A 301 9.74 -6.53 -20.41
CA ASP A 301 10.40 -7.66 -19.74
C ASP A 301 11.47 -8.29 -20.65
N LEU A 302 11.18 -8.47 -21.95
CA LEU A 302 12.17 -8.91 -22.93
C LEU A 302 13.34 -7.92 -23.07
N ALA A 303 13.09 -6.62 -22.89
CA ALA A 303 14.12 -5.58 -22.84
C ALA A 303 14.85 -5.51 -21.48
N GLY A 304 14.46 -6.32 -20.50
CA GLY A 304 15.10 -6.43 -19.20
C GLY A 304 14.50 -5.55 -18.08
N PHE A 305 13.28 -5.06 -18.25
CA PHE A 305 12.59 -4.21 -17.24
C PHE A 305 11.37 -4.91 -16.64
N ALA A 306 11.36 -5.07 -15.34
CA ALA A 306 10.17 -5.54 -14.61
C ALA A 306 9.28 -4.35 -14.26
N VAL A 307 8.08 -4.29 -14.83
CA VAL A 307 7.04 -3.26 -14.59
C VAL A 307 5.67 -3.92 -14.44
N SER A 308 4.62 -3.17 -14.09
CA SER A 308 3.29 -3.74 -13.83
C SER A 308 2.19 -3.07 -14.64
N ALA A 309 1.20 -3.85 -15.06
CA ALA A 309 -0.01 -3.42 -15.77
C ALA A 309 -1.23 -3.34 -14.83
N GLY A 310 -1.14 -2.58 -13.75
CA GLY A 310 -2.21 -2.50 -12.75
C GLY A 310 -2.18 -3.63 -11.73
N SER A 311 -3.31 -4.11 -11.22
CA SER A 311 -3.34 -5.17 -10.21
C SER A 311 -2.87 -6.51 -10.81
N ALA A 312 -1.66 -6.93 -10.48
CA ALA A 312 -1.08 -8.22 -10.86
C ALA A 312 -1.84 -9.45 -10.26
N CYS A 313 -2.88 -9.22 -9.47
CA CYS A 313 -3.53 -10.25 -8.66
C CYS A 313 -4.63 -11.06 -9.37
N SER A 314 -4.90 -10.86 -10.64
CA SER A 314 -5.90 -11.65 -11.37
C SER A 314 -5.23 -12.74 -12.22
N SER A 315 -4.99 -13.89 -11.60
CA SER A 315 -4.81 -15.25 -12.22
C SER A 315 -4.73 -15.29 -13.77
N GLY A 316 -3.73 -14.69 -14.38
CA GLY A 316 -3.42 -14.86 -15.82
C GLY A 316 -4.37 -14.18 -16.82
N LYS A 317 -5.47 -13.55 -16.40
CA LYS A 317 -6.32 -12.72 -17.25
C LYS A 317 -6.06 -11.25 -16.97
N VAL A 318 -5.60 -10.51 -17.96
CA VAL A 318 -5.43 -9.06 -17.89
C VAL A 318 -6.82 -8.41 -17.85
N SER A 319 -7.32 -8.14 -16.64
CA SER A 319 -8.51 -7.31 -16.47
C SER A 319 -8.08 -5.84 -16.38
N VAL A 320 -8.91 -4.97 -16.93
CA VAL A 320 -8.70 -3.52 -16.79
C VAL A 320 -8.68 -3.15 -15.31
N SER A 321 -7.70 -2.33 -14.90
CA SER A 321 -7.57 -1.88 -13.52
C SER A 321 -8.84 -1.17 -13.04
N ARG A 322 -9.40 -1.61 -11.90
CA ARG A 322 -10.53 -0.93 -11.25
C ARG A 322 -10.12 0.47 -10.78
N VAL A 323 -8.88 0.64 -10.33
CA VAL A 323 -8.33 1.94 -9.93
C VAL A 323 -8.42 2.94 -11.09
N ILE A 324 -7.88 2.55 -12.24
CA ILE A 324 -7.85 3.41 -13.42
C ILE A 324 -9.27 3.65 -13.96
N LYS A 325 -10.13 2.62 -13.99
CA LYS A 325 -11.55 2.78 -14.38
C LYS A 325 -12.32 3.74 -13.47
N SER A 326 -12.02 3.78 -12.19
CA SER A 326 -12.65 4.71 -11.25
C SER A 326 -12.26 6.16 -11.52
N MET A 327 -11.06 6.40 -12.04
CA MET A 327 -10.55 7.73 -12.39
C MET A 327 -10.91 8.13 -13.83
N MET A 328 -10.93 7.15 -14.74
CA MET A 328 -11.16 7.30 -16.18
C MET A 328 -12.04 6.16 -16.66
N PRO A 329 -13.33 6.40 -16.92
CA PRO A 329 -14.25 5.34 -17.37
C PRO A 329 -13.94 4.77 -18.76
N ASP A 330 -13.13 5.48 -19.58
CA ASP A 330 -12.73 5.02 -20.90
C ASP A 330 -11.83 3.78 -20.76
N GLU A 331 -12.40 2.66 -21.18
CA GLU A 331 -11.79 1.34 -21.07
C GLU A 331 -10.58 1.17 -22.00
N GLU A 332 -10.60 1.80 -23.17
CA GLU A 332 -9.51 1.76 -24.15
C GLU A 332 -8.28 2.47 -23.57
N VAL A 333 -8.47 3.63 -22.96
CA VAL A 333 -7.40 4.34 -22.26
C VAL A 333 -6.88 3.52 -21.07
N ALA A 334 -7.78 2.99 -20.26
CA ALA A 334 -7.41 2.22 -19.07
C ALA A 334 -6.58 0.95 -19.39
N GLN A 335 -6.81 0.33 -20.56
CA GLN A 335 -6.05 -0.84 -21.03
C GLN A 335 -4.63 -0.53 -21.45
N THR A 336 -4.25 0.73 -21.59
CA THR A 336 -2.89 1.15 -22.01
C THR A 336 -2.04 1.66 -20.83
N ALA A 337 -2.58 1.65 -19.62
CA ALA A 337 -1.91 2.15 -18.41
C ALA A 337 -0.83 1.18 -17.92
N LEU A 338 0.36 1.71 -17.64
CA LEU A 338 1.51 0.99 -17.11
C LEU A 338 2.00 1.66 -15.82
N ARG A 339 2.24 0.85 -14.78
CA ARG A 339 2.84 1.34 -13.54
C ARG A 339 4.34 1.09 -13.51
N ILE A 340 5.09 2.11 -13.21
CA ILE A 340 6.52 2.10 -12.92
C ILE A 340 6.69 2.47 -11.45
N SER A 341 7.33 1.62 -10.66
CA SER A 341 7.60 1.91 -9.25
C SER A 341 9.03 1.54 -8.88
N SER A 342 9.76 2.50 -8.36
CA SER A 342 11.17 2.41 -8.01
C SER A 342 11.39 2.33 -6.49
N GLY A 343 12.63 2.08 -6.07
CA GLY A 343 12.97 2.00 -4.65
C GLY A 343 14.47 2.10 -4.38
N TRP A 344 14.90 1.61 -3.24
CA TRP A 344 16.21 1.86 -2.66
C TRP A 344 17.43 1.38 -3.49
N GLN A 345 17.25 0.43 -4.41
CA GLN A 345 18.32 -0.01 -5.33
C GLN A 345 18.25 0.67 -6.71
N THR A 346 17.17 1.39 -6.99
CA THR A 346 16.99 2.03 -8.29
C THR A 346 17.97 3.20 -8.45
N THR A 347 18.62 3.28 -9.60
CA THR A 347 19.49 4.39 -9.97
C THR A 347 18.80 5.31 -10.98
N GLN A 348 19.33 6.53 -11.15
CA GLN A 348 18.84 7.44 -12.18
C GLN A 348 19.03 6.85 -13.58
N ASP A 349 20.18 6.18 -13.84
CA ASP A 349 20.45 5.45 -15.10
C ASP A 349 19.41 4.38 -15.40
N ASP A 350 18.95 3.65 -14.37
CA ASP A 350 17.91 2.63 -14.57
C ASP A 350 16.60 3.23 -15.11
N LEU A 351 16.18 4.42 -14.62
CA LEU A 351 14.99 5.12 -15.12
C LEU A 351 15.21 5.78 -16.49
N GLU A 352 16.41 6.28 -16.78
CA GLU A 352 16.76 6.83 -18.10
C GLU A 352 16.74 5.74 -19.16
N ARG A 353 17.34 4.58 -18.90
CA ARG A 353 17.31 3.41 -19.79
C ARG A 353 15.89 2.86 -19.98
N PHE A 354 15.08 2.84 -18.93
CA PHE A 354 13.65 2.50 -19.04
C PHE A 354 12.95 3.48 -19.99
N THR A 355 13.17 4.78 -19.80
CA THR A 355 12.56 5.84 -20.63
C THR A 355 12.88 5.63 -22.12
N GLU A 356 14.13 5.37 -22.46
CA GLU A 356 14.56 5.08 -23.82
C GLU A 356 13.86 3.83 -24.37
N SER A 357 13.79 2.76 -23.59
CA SER A 357 13.15 1.50 -24.01
C SER A 357 11.65 1.67 -24.25
N TRP A 358 10.97 2.45 -23.39
CA TRP A 358 9.56 2.76 -23.57
C TRP A 358 9.30 3.57 -24.86
N ILE A 359 10.14 4.59 -25.14
CA ILE A 359 10.05 5.40 -26.36
C ILE A 359 10.32 4.53 -27.60
N ASN A 360 11.30 3.64 -27.56
CA ASN A 360 11.58 2.72 -28.66
C ASN A 360 10.40 1.79 -28.95
N LEU A 361 9.74 1.26 -27.91
CA LEU A 361 8.54 0.44 -28.05
C LEU A 361 7.40 1.24 -28.71
N LEU A 362 7.17 2.48 -28.26
CA LEU A 362 6.17 3.38 -28.84
C LEU A 362 6.42 3.58 -30.34
N ASN A 363 7.65 3.92 -30.75
CA ASN A 363 8.03 4.17 -32.13
C ASN A 363 7.85 2.92 -33.00
N GLN A 364 8.24 1.74 -32.52
CA GLN A 364 8.07 0.47 -33.22
C GLN A 364 6.61 0.13 -33.50
N THR A 365 5.72 0.45 -32.56
CA THR A 365 4.29 0.16 -32.70
C THR A 365 3.59 1.14 -33.65
N HIS A 366 4.04 2.39 -33.69
CA HIS A 366 3.50 3.39 -34.62
C HIS A 366 4.01 3.18 -36.08
N SER A 367 5.22 2.63 -36.26
CA SER A 367 5.78 2.32 -37.59
C SER A 367 5.15 1.10 -38.25
N ARG A 368 4.37 0.28 -37.51
CA ARG A 368 3.68 -0.92 -38.03
C ARG A 368 2.22 -0.68 -38.37
N LYS A 369 1.70 0.52 -38.09
CA LYS A 369 0.38 1.01 -38.52
C LYS A 369 0.50 1.88 -39.74
#